data_1b0851aa6310862f929a7f6e4435bd45
#
_entry.id   1b0851aa6310862f929a7f6e4435bd45
#
_cell.length_a   1.000
_cell.length_b   1.000
_cell.length_c   1.000
_cell.angle_alpha   90.00
_cell.angle_beta   90.00
_cell.angle_gamma   90.00
#
_symmetry.space_group_name_H-M   'P 1'
#
loop_
_entity.id
_entity.type
_entity.pdbx_description
1 polymer ?
#
loop_
_entity_poly.entity_id
_entity_poly.type
_entity_poly.pdbx_seq_one_letter_code
_entity_poly.pdbx_strand_id
1 'polypeptide(L)'
;AMDFDDLLVYTYILFRDFPDVLARYRDQFRYVLVDEYQDTNYAQHSIVLQLTKENQRVCVVGDDAQSIYSFRGADIDNILYFTKIYPDTKVFKLEQNYRSTGNILNAANTVIRNNMGRKDKTLWTDKGEGEKISLRQFDSAYDEAEYIVDEIRKNVAKGDVTYHDHAILYRTNAQSRMFEEKFVTANIPYKIVGGVNFYARREIKDLLAYLKTVDNGKDDLAVRRIINVPKRGIGLTSTNRVQEYASRHEIGFYDALCGVDLIPDIGRGASKLESFVALIEHFKTDAKDLSLSDLMQEIIEETGYVESLRADEGEEADARIENIDELLSKITAYEETCEEQNEPATLSGFLEEVALVADIDSLDEDQEYVVLMTLHSAKGLEFPYVYLSGMEDGLFPSSMSIFSDDKDAIEEERRLCYVGITRAEKELTLTAARQRMVNGETRFAKVSRFIEEIPPQLLDEEEQPTVFGRAAGMSRGGRGFEDSGTSGWTTGSFGVSGAGDGDRVRIGGMSGKHPLSENDAAWERGAARMSGWGGVN
;
A
#
# COMPACT_ATOMS: atom_id res chain seq x y z
N ALA A 1 -6.09 -31.36 -3.62
CA ALA A 1 -5.28 -30.59 -2.66
C ALA A 1 -6.21 -29.62 -1.96
N MET A 2 -5.94 -29.27 -0.74
CA MET A 2 -6.67 -28.25 0.03
C MET A 2 -5.79 -27.00 0.04
N ASP A 3 -6.42 -25.84 -0.09
CA ASP A 3 -5.79 -24.55 0.17
C ASP A 3 -6.06 -24.07 1.62
N PHE A 4 -5.64 -22.85 1.95
CA PHE A 4 -5.82 -22.33 3.31
C PHE A 4 -7.29 -22.06 3.65
N ASP A 5 -8.09 -21.62 2.70
CA ASP A 5 -9.52 -21.35 2.89
C ASP A 5 -10.28 -22.65 3.08
N ASP A 6 -9.94 -23.70 2.34
CA ASP A 6 -10.48 -25.04 2.54
C ASP A 6 -10.30 -25.55 3.99
N LEU A 7 -9.16 -25.26 4.64
CA LEU A 7 -8.93 -25.67 6.02
C LEU A 7 -9.93 -25.05 6.99
N LEU A 8 -10.28 -23.81 6.79
CA LEU A 8 -11.28 -23.11 7.62
C LEU A 8 -12.70 -23.58 7.28
N VAL A 9 -13.06 -23.56 5.99
CA VAL A 9 -14.41 -23.90 5.53
C VAL A 9 -14.76 -25.34 5.86
N TYR A 10 -13.88 -26.30 5.59
CA TYR A 10 -14.13 -27.72 5.91
C TYR A 10 -14.13 -27.99 7.42
N THR A 11 -13.35 -27.26 8.22
CA THR A 11 -13.43 -27.36 9.68
C THR A 11 -14.79 -26.86 10.19
N TYR A 12 -15.26 -25.72 9.68
CA TYR A 12 -16.59 -25.21 10.00
C TYR A 12 -17.69 -26.21 9.64
N ILE A 13 -17.67 -26.77 8.42
CA ILE A 13 -18.64 -27.75 7.92
C ILE A 13 -18.56 -29.04 8.76
N LEU A 14 -17.35 -29.53 9.06
CA LEU A 14 -17.15 -30.73 9.88
C LEU A 14 -17.79 -30.58 11.26
N PHE A 15 -17.60 -29.46 11.91
CA PHE A 15 -18.20 -29.22 13.23
C PHE A 15 -19.71 -29.00 13.17
N ARG A 16 -20.24 -28.40 12.08
CA ARG A 16 -21.66 -28.21 11.87
C ARG A 16 -22.41 -29.53 11.61
N ASP A 17 -21.87 -30.37 10.75
CA ASP A 17 -22.57 -31.55 10.22
C ASP A 17 -22.27 -32.84 10.96
N PHE A 18 -21.20 -32.88 11.79
CA PHE A 18 -20.77 -34.06 12.55
C PHE A 18 -20.65 -33.74 14.06
N PRO A 19 -21.79 -33.75 14.80
CA PRO A 19 -21.80 -33.40 16.21
C PRO A 19 -20.92 -34.29 17.12
N ASP A 20 -20.71 -35.53 16.76
CA ASP A 20 -19.83 -36.46 17.46
C ASP A 20 -18.36 -36.06 17.35
N VAL A 21 -17.96 -35.56 16.19
CA VAL A 21 -16.62 -35.01 15.98
C VAL A 21 -16.45 -33.73 16.79
N LEU A 22 -17.42 -32.82 16.74
CA LEU A 22 -17.39 -31.59 17.53
C LEU A 22 -17.31 -31.89 19.04
N ALA A 23 -18.11 -32.84 19.53
CA ALA A 23 -18.11 -33.24 20.94
C ALA A 23 -16.70 -33.74 21.37
N ARG A 24 -16.04 -34.53 20.52
CA ARG A 24 -14.67 -34.99 20.77
C ARG A 24 -13.69 -33.80 20.91
N TYR A 25 -13.77 -32.82 20.03
CA TYR A 25 -12.86 -31.66 20.09
C TYR A 25 -13.22 -30.73 21.26
N ARG A 26 -14.48 -30.58 21.66
CA ARG A 26 -14.89 -29.89 22.89
C ARG A 26 -14.32 -30.53 24.16
N ASP A 27 -14.26 -31.86 24.21
CA ASP A 27 -13.64 -32.59 25.32
C ASP A 27 -12.11 -32.44 25.32
N GLN A 28 -11.51 -32.37 24.14
CA GLN A 28 -10.07 -32.18 23.98
C GLN A 28 -9.66 -30.76 24.33
N PHE A 29 -10.34 -29.74 23.79
CA PHE A 29 -10.05 -28.32 23.98
C PHE A 29 -10.96 -27.75 25.09
N ARG A 30 -10.55 -27.99 26.33
CA ARG A 30 -11.36 -27.56 27.49
C ARG A 30 -11.36 -26.06 27.71
N TYR A 31 -10.36 -25.34 27.23
CA TYR A 31 -10.20 -23.90 27.23
C TYR A 31 -9.75 -23.47 25.85
N VAL A 32 -10.36 -22.41 25.33
CA VAL A 32 -10.00 -21.80 24.05
C VAL A 32 -9.57 -20.37 24.33
N LEU A 33 -8.34 -20.04 23.95
CA LEU A 33 -7.78 -18.71 24.05
C LEU A 33 -7.52 -18.23 22.62
N VAL A 34 -8.03 -17.04 22.30
CA VAL A 34 -7.88 -16.44 20.96
C VAL A 34 -7.29 -15.06 21.13
N ASP A 35 -6.16 -14.85 20.48
CA ASP A 35 -5.52 -13.53 20.38
C ASP A 35 -5.92 -12.82 19.10
N GLU A 36 -5.76 -11.49 19.04
CA GLU A 36 -6.11 -10.63 17.90
C GLU A 36 -7.56 -10.87 17.40
N TYR A 37 -8.50 -11.03 18.34
CA TYR A 37 -9.87 -11.46 18.00
C TYR A 37 -10.63 -10.50 17.10
N GLN A 38 -10.26 -9.23 17.05
CA GLN A 38 -10.82 -8.22 16.15
C GLN A 38 -10.52 -8.48 14.68
N ASP A 39 -9.55 -9.35 14.37
CA ASP A 39 -9.18 -9.70 12.98
C ASP A 39 -9.80 -11.01 12.51
N THR A 40 -10.67 -11.62 13.32
CA THR A 40 -11.31 -12.88 12.95
C THR A 40 -12.37 -12.67 11.88
N ASN A 41 -12.37 -13.54 10.85
CA ASN A 41 -13.44 -13.61 9.87
C ASN A 41 -14.59 -14.49 10.38
N TYR A 42 -15.70 -14.52 9.62
CA TYR A 42 -16.89 -15.29 9.97
C TYR A 42 -16.63 -16.78 10.23
N ALA A 43 -15.81 -17.43 9.40
CA ALA A 43 -15.51 -18.86 9.55
C ALA A 43 -14.73 -19.13 10.84
N GLN A 44 -13.70 -18.34 11.12
CA GLN A 44 -12.90 -18.41 12.34
C GLN A 44 -13.76 -18.17 13.59
N HIS A 45 -14.54 -17.10 13.60
CA HIS A 45 -15.47 -16.79 14.67
C HIS A 45 -16.47 -17.95 14.90
N SER A 46 -17.06 -18.48 13.83
CA SER A 46 -18.01 -19.58 13.91
C SER A 46 -17.39 -20.87 14.47
N ILE A 47 -16.14 -21.19 14.12
CA ILE A 47 -15.41 -22.33 14.69
C ILE A 47 -15.22 -22.14 16.20
N VAL A 48 -14.84 -20.94 16.65
CA VAL A 48 -14.70 -20.62 18.08
C VAL A 48 -16.05 -20.80 18.80
N LEU A 49 -17.13 -20.27 18.23
CA LEU A 49 -18.47 -20.42 18.80
C LEU A 49 -18.90 -21.88 18.92
N GLN A 50 -18.69 -22.69 17.88
CA GLN A 50 -19.05 -24.12 17.92
C GLN A 50 -18.29 -24.84 19.02
N LEU A 51 -17.01 -24.53 19.25
CA LEU A 51 -16.21 -25.15 20.29
C LEU A 51 -16.62 -24.72 21.71
N THR A 52 -17.05 -23.47 21.89
CA THR A 52 -17.10 -22.84 23.22
C THR A 52 -18.49 -22.47 23.72
N LYS A 53 -19.52 -22.42 22.85
CA LYS A 53 -20.87 -21.93 23.18
C LYS A 53 -21.53 -22.70 24.34
N GLU A 54 -21.28 -24.00 24.48
CA GLU A 54 -21.87 -24.83 25.53
C GLU A 54 -21.13 -24.72 26.86
N ASN A 55 -19.78 -24.78 26.82
CA ASN A 55 -18.96 -24.80 28.03
C ASN A 55 -18.54 -23.40 28.51
N GLN A 56 -18.67 -22.38 27.63
CA GLN A 56 -18.30 -20.97 27.84
C GLN A 56 -16.88 -20.73 28.37
N ARG A 57 -15.97 -21.69 28.10
CA ARG A 57 -14.56 -21.62 28.53
C ARG A 57 -13.70 -21.01 27.44
N VAL A 58 -13.94 -19.74 27.18
CA VAL A 58 -13.26 -18.96 26.16
C VAL A 58 -12.68 -17.68 26.77
N CYS A 59 -11.47 -17.33 26.33
CA CYS A 59 -10.86 -16.04 26.59
C CYS A 59 -10.41 -15.47 25.26
N VAL A 60 -10.84 -14.25 24.97
CA VAL A 60 -10.40 -13.52 23.76
C VAL A 60 -9.62 -12.29 24.18
N VAL A 61 -8.55 -12.02 23.46
CA VAL A 61 -7.75 -10.80 23.58
C VAL A 61 -7.81 -10.07 22.25
N GLY A 62 -7.93 -8.77 22.28
CA GLY A 62 -7.96 -7.97 21.07
C GLY A 62 -8.14 -6.49 21.35
N ASP A 63 -7.95 -5.71 20.31
CA ASP A 63 -8.06 -4.26 20.31
C ASP A 63 -8.88 -3.80 19.09
N ASP A 64 -10.10 -3.34 19.31
CA ASP A 64 -10.99 -2.82 18.26
C ASP A 64 -10.36 -1.66 17.48
N ALA A 65 -9.47 -0.88 18.11
CA ALA A 65 -8.71 0.19 17.45
C ALA A 65 -7.62 -0.34 16.49
N GLN A 66 -7.32 -1.64 16.49
CA GLN A 66 -6.35 -2.29 15.61
C GLN A 66 -7.00 -3.26 14.61
N SER A 67 -8.32 -3.18 14.39
CA SER A 67 -9.02 -3.95 13.35
C SER A 67 -8.78 -3.29 11.98
N ILE A 68 -7.85 -3.83 11.21
CA ILE A 68 -7.35 -3.28 9.94
C ILE A 68 -7.32 -4.30 8.79
N TYR A 69 -8.06 -5.41 8.90
CA TYR A 69 -8.09 -6.49 7.93
C TYR A 69 -9.49 -6.79 7.40
N SER A 70 -10.38 -5.77 7.32
CA SER A 70 -11.73 -5.95 6.76
C SER A 70 -11.67 -6.40 5.30
N PHE A 71 -10.70 -5.92 4.52
CA PHE A 71 -10.44 -6.35 3.14
C PHE A 71 -10.07 -7.85 3.01
N ARG A 72 -9.72 -8.52 4.12
CA ARG A 72 -9.54 -9.99 4.20
C ARG A 72 -10.71 -10.70 4.88
N GLY A 73 -11.83 -10.01 5.03
CA GLY A 73 -13.06 -10.56 5.63
C GLY A 73 -13.06 -10.57 7.16
N ALA A 74 -12.16 -9.84 7.83
CA ALA A 74 -12.26 -9.62 9.26
C ALA A 74 -13.50 -8.79 9.58
N ASP A 75 -14.18 -9.15 10.68
CA ASP A 75 -15.39 -8.48 11.13
C ASP A 75 -15.21 -8.01 12.58
N ILE A 76 -15.09 -6.68 12.72
CA ILE A 76 -14.90 -6.02 14.02
C ILE A 76 -16.06 -6.30 15.00
N ASP A 77 -17.25 -6.60 14.50
CA ASP A 77 -18.43 -6.92 15.30
C ASP A 77 -18.23 -8.18 16.15
N ASN A 78 -17.33 -9.07 15.74
CA ASN A 78 -16.98 -10.27 16.51
C ASN A 78 -16.47 -9.91 17.91
N ILE A 79 -15.62 -8.89 18.04
CA ILE A 79 -15.11 -8.44 19.35
C ILE A 79 -16.07 -7.43 20.02
N LEU A 80 -16.70 -6.56 19.25
CA LEU A 80 -17.61 -5.56 19.82
C LEU A 80 -18.83 -6.20 20.49
N TYR A 81 -19.39 -7.26 19.88
CA TYR A 81 -20.57 -7.96 20.38
C TYR A 81 -20.27 -9.23 21.18
N PHE A 82 -19.00 -9.53 21.47
CA PHE A 82 -18.62 -10.71 22.23
C PHE A 82 -19.40 -10.87 23.55
N THR A 83 -19.58 -9.79 24.30
CA THR A 83 -20.34 -9.80 25.57
C THR A 83 -21.85 -10.05 25.40
N LYS A 84 -22.40 -9.85 24.18
CA LYS A 84 -23.80 -10.22 23.89
C LYS A 84 -23.94 -11.72 23.65
N ILE A 85 -22.90 -12.33 23.06
CA ILE A 85 -22.86 -13.78 22.79
C ILE A 85 -22.57 -14.56 24.08
N TYR A 86 -21.70 -14.03 24.94
CA TYR A 86 -21.30 -14.59 26.22
C TYR A 86 -21.67 -13.63 27.35
N PRO A 87 -22.92 -13.68 27.89
CA PRO A 87 -23.41 -12.69 28.85
C PRO A 87 -22.64 -12.61 30.17
N ASP A 88 -22.02 -13.71 30.59
CA ASP A 88 -21.25 -13.78 31.84
C ASP A 88 -19.76 -13.36 31.66
N THR A 89 -19.42 -12.75 30.53
CA THR A 89 -18.05 -12.29 30.22
C THR A 89 -17.57 -11.26 31.22
N LYS A 90 -16.37 -11.48 31.76
CA LYS A 90 -15.60 -10.46 32.49
C LYS A 90 -14.68 -9.74 31.55
N VAL A 91 -14.83 -8.42 31.44
CA VAL A 91 -14.00 -7.57 30.59
C VAL A 91 -12.90 -6.93 31.43
N PHE A 92 -11.67 -7.11 31.00
CA PHE A 92 -10.49 -6.45 31.56
C PHE A 92 -9.91 -5.50 30.53
N LYS A 93 -9.71 -4.24 30.88
CA LYS A 93 -9.08 -3.26 30.01
C LYS A 93 -7.59 -3.18 30.32
N LEU A 94 -6.74 -3.38 29.33
CA LEU A 94 -5.29 -3.20 29.41
C LEU A 94 -4.97 -1.81 28.86
N GLU A 95 -4.96 -0.79 29.74
CA GLU A 95 -4.80 0.60 29.34
C GLU A 95 -3.36 1.11 29.54
N GLN A 96 -2.56 0.45 30.38
CA GLN A 96 -1.15 0.79 30.53
C GLN A 96 -0.35 0.29 29.33
N ASN A 97 0.31 1.23 28.65
CA ASN A 97 1.20 0.97 27.54
C ASN A 97 2.66 1.04 28.02
N TYR A 98 3.46 0.06 27.62
CA TYR A 98 4.87 -0.06 28.00
C TYR A 98 5.83 0.26 26.85
N ARG A 99 5.30 0.55 25.65
CA ARG A 99 6.06 0.80 24.42
C ARG A 99 6.39 2.28 24.26
N SER A 100 5.37 3.11 24.14
CA SER A 100 5.47 4.48 23.65
C SER A 100 5.52 5.51 24.77
N THR A 101 6.03 6.70 24.46
CA THR A 101 5.97 7.90 25.31
C THR A 101 4.58 8.52 25.32
N GLY A 102 4.33 9.43 26.26
CA GLY A 102 3.03 10.05 26.50
C GLY A 102 2.49 10.86 25.32
N ASN A 103 3.34 11.65 24.64
CA ASN A 103 2.93 12.46 23.50
C ASN A 103 2.44 11.59 22.33
N ILE A 104 3.12 10.48 22.04
CA ILE A 104 2.72 9.51 21.02
C ILE A 104 1.35 8.91 21.36
N LEU A 105 1.16 8.46 22.61
CA LEU A 105 -0.11 7.89 23.03
C LEU A 105 -1.25 8.89 23.03
N ASN A 106 -0.99 10.13 23.42
CA ASN A 106 -2.00 11.20 23.42
C ASN A 106 -2.48 11.51 21.99
N ALA A 107 -1.57 11.53 21.02
CA ALA A 107 -1.92 11.66 19.60
C ALA A 107 -2.76 10.48 19.13
N ALA A 108 -2.31 9.25 19.36
CA ALA A 108 -3.03 8.04 18.99
C ALA A 108 -4.44 7.99 19.61
N ASN A 109 -4.56 8.28 20.92
CA ASN A 109 -5.84 8.34 21.61
C ASN A 109 -6.78 9.39 21.00
N THR A 110 -6.24 10.54 20.57
CA THR A 110 -7.06 11.63 20.03
C THR A 110 -7.55 11.28 18.63
N VAL A 111 -6.70 10.76 17.75
CA VAL A 111 -7.08 10.31 16.41
C VAL A 111 -8.17 9.25 16.49
N ILE A 112 -7.97 8.19 17.27
CA ILE A 112 -8.91 7.07 17.32
C ILE A 112 -10.25 7.41 17.99
N ARG A 113 -10.34 8.46 18.79
CA ARG A 113 -11.61 8.92 19.38
C ARG A 113 -12.65 9.36 18.37
N ASN A 114 -12.25 9.69 17.15
CA ASN A 114 -13.15 10.10 16.09
C ASN A 114 -13.90 8.91 15.46
N ASN A 115 -13.52 7.67 15.75
CA ASN A 115 -14.26 6.49 15.32
C ASN A 115 -15.49 6.26 16.19
N MET A 116 -16.58 5.88 15.55
CA MET A 116 -17.87 5.58 16.20
C MET A 116 -17.91 4.12 16.67
N GLY A 117 -18.76 3.82 17.64
CA GLY A 117 -19.04 2.43 18.05
C GLY A 117 -17.92 1.67 18.76
N ARG A 118 -16.75 2.29 18.96
CA ARG A 118 -15.59 1.67 19.60
C ARG A 118 -15.80 1.39 21.10
N LYS A 119 -15.00 0.48 21.64
CA LYS A 119 -14.91 0.30 23.10
C LYS A 119 -14.13 1.44 23.74
N ASP A 120 -14.70 2.07 24.79
CA ASP A 120 -14.04 3.18 25.47
C ASP A 120 -12.77 2.67 26.18
N LYS A 121 -11.62 3.16 25.73
CA LYS A 121 -10.27 2.85 26.21
C LYS A 121 -9.36 4.06 26.00
N THR A 122 -8.48 4.32 26.97
CA THR A 122 -7.47 5.37 26.87
C THR A 122 -6.12 4.82 27.30
N LEU A 123 -5.18 4.78 26.38
CA LEU A 123 -3.82 4.33 26.69
C LEU A 123 -3.07 5.39 27.49
N TRP A 124 -2.31 4.95 28.49
CA TRP A 124 -1.42 5.77 29.31
C TRP A 124 -0.10 5.06 29.56
N THR A 125 0.94 5.79 29.96
CA THR A 125 2.29 5.24 30.16
C THR A 125 3.00 5.91 31.33
N ASP A 126 3.96 5.20 31.94
CA ASP A 126 4.89 5.72 32.96
C ASP A 126 6.22 6.23 32.33
N LYS A 127 6.38 6.13 30.98
CA LYS A 127 7.62 6.56 30.29
C LYS A 127 7.81 8.08 30.19
N GLY A 128 6.90 8.87 30.76
CA GLY A 128 6.92 10.33 30.64
C GLY A 128 6.30 10.84 29.34
N GLU A 129 6.35 12.16 29.15
CA GLU A 129 5.74 12.78 27.95
C GLU A 129 6.50 12.42 26.66
N GLY A 130 7.83 12.37 26.71
CA GLY A 130 8.70 12.18 25.55
C GLY A 130 8.77 13.40 24.65
N GLU A 131 9.41 13.23 23.48
CA GLU A 131 9.51 14.28 22.47
C GLU A 131 8.14 14.55 21.81
N LYS A 132 7.96 15.76 21.30
CA LYS A 132 6.81 16.08 20.45
C LYS A 132 6.92 15.33 19.13
N ILE A 133 5.76 15.10 18.50
CA ILE A 133 5.68 14.47 17.17
C ILE A 133 6.17 15.48 16.13
N SER A 134 7.20 15.13 15.39
CA SER A 134 7.72 15.96 14.31
C SER A 134 6.77 15.92 13.11
N LEU A 135 6.30 17.08 12.66
CA LEU A 135 5.54 17.21 11.41
C LEU A 135 6.37 18.00 10.41
N ARG A 136 6.61 17.39 9.23
CA ARG A 136 7.42 17.99 8.16
C ARG A 136 6.67 17.92 6.84
N GLN A 137 6.57 19.05 6.16
CA GLN A 137 5.93 19.14 4.84
C GLN A 137 6.96 19.57 3.80
N PHE A 138 7.00 18.84 2.68
CA PHE A 138 7.95 19.02 1.59
C PHE A 138 7.24 19.48 0.32
N ASP A 139 7.99 20.06 -0.61
CA ASP A 139 7.43 20.46 -1.90
C ASP A 139 7.15 19.23 -2.77
N SER A 140 8.02 18.21 -2.73
CA SER A 140 7.86 16.97 -3.49
C SER A 140 8.07 15.70 -2.66
N ALA A 141 7.61 14.56 -3.17
CA ALA A 141 7.88 13.24 -2.60
C ALA A 141 9.37 12.88 -2.61
N TYR A 142 10.12 13.43 -3.56
CA TYR A 142 11.57 13.25 -3.64
C TYR A 142 12.26 13.93 -2.46
N ASP A 143 11.88 15.19 -2.14
CA ASP A 143 12.42 15.93 -1.00
C ASP A 143 12.05 15.27 0.33
N GLU A 144 10.84 14.70 0.41
CA GLU A 144 10.38 13.91 1.56
C GLU A 144 11.31 12.71 1.82
N ALA A 145 11.57 11.92 0.77
CA ALA A 145 12.40 10.73 0.88
C ALA A 145 13.87 11.09 1.21
N GLU A 146 14.40 12.14 0.59
CA GLU A 146 15.75 12.63 0.85
C GLU A 146 15.91 13.08 2.30
N TYR A 147 14.96 13.86 2.81
CA TYR A 147 14.96 14.29 4.21
C TYR A 147 15.00 13.12 5.18
N ILE A 148 14.12 12.12 4.98
CA ILE A 148 14.04 10.96 5.89
C ILE A 148 15.36 10.18 5.89
N VAL A 149 15.92 9.89 4.72
CA VAL A 149 17.19 9.16 4.60
C VAL A 149 18.34 9.94 5.24
N ASP A 150 18.41 11.26 5.00
CA ASP A 150 19.42 12.13 5.60
C ASP A 150 19.27 12.24 7.13
N GLU A 151 18.04 12.28 7.65
CA GLU A 151 17.78 12.33 9.09
C GLU A 151 18.20 11.02 9.77
N ILE A 152 17.88 9.87 9.18
CA ILE A 152 18.34 8.56 9.65
C ILE A 152 19.87 8.52 9.68
N ARG A 153 20.53 8.93 8.57
CA ARG A 153 21.98 8.98 8.50
C ARG A 153 22.60 9.86 9.59
N LYS A 154 22.03 11.04 9.85
CA LYS A 154 22.48 11.95 10.91
C LYS A 154 22.29 11.35 12.30
N ASN A 155 21.17 10.67 12.52
CA ASN A 155 20.90 10.05 13.83
C ASN A 155 21.89 8.92 14.12
N VAL A 156 22.14 8.04 13.17
CA VAL A 156 23.13 6.97 13.30
C VAL A 156 24.54 7.53 13.46
N ALA A 157 24.90 8.62 12.75
CA ALA A 157 26.20 9.26 12.88
C ALA A 157 26.47 9.87 14.28
N LYS A 158 25.43 10.15 15.09
CA LYS A 158 25.59 10.57 16.50
C LYS A 158 26.10 9.43 17.40
N GLY A 159 25.94 8.17 16.99
CA GLY A 159 26.51 6.99 17.64
C GLY A 159 25.67 6.34 18.73
N ASP A 160 24.49 6.88 19.04
CA ASP A 160 23.61 6.37 20.10
C ASP A 160 22.55 5.39 19.59
N VAL A 161 22.38 5.30 18.25
CA VAL A 161 21.35 4.49 17.58
C VAL A 161 21.91 3.82 16.33
N THR A 162 21.26 2.76 15.89
CA THR A 162 21.65 1.99 14.70
C THR A 162 20.61 2.13 13.60
N TYR A 163 20.92 1.65 12.38
CA TYR A 163 19.94 1.62 11.30
C TYR A 163 18.71 0.79 11.66
N HIS A 164 18.88 -0.28 12.42
CA HIS A 164 17.79 -1.19 12.84
C HIS A 164 16.77 -0.55 13.79
N ASP A 165 17.12 0.56 14.44
CA ASP A 165 16.23 1.31 15.33
C ASP A 165 15.20 2.15 14.54
N HIS A 166 15.33 2.25 13.21
CA HIS A 166 14.53 3.11 12.35
C HIS A 166 13.59 2.30 11.45
N ALA A 167 12.33 2.73 11.36
CA ALA A 167 11.36 2.19 10.43
C ALA A 167 10.65 3.29 9.63
N ILE A 168 10.50 3.08 8.32
CA ILE A 168 9.67 3.90 7.44
C ILE A 168 8.40 3.12 7.15
N LEU A 169 7.26 3.72 7.53
CA LEU A 169 5.94 3.15 7.33
C LEU A 169 5.20 3.94 6.27
N TYR A 170 4.59 3.25 5.31
CA TYR A 170 3.84 3.86 4.22
C TYR A 170 2.52 3.11 3.97
N ARG A 171 1.60 3.74 3.23
CA ARG A 171 0.26 3.18 2.98
C ARG A 171 0.27 2.08 1.93
N THR A 172 0.98 2.27 0.82
CA THR A 172 1.02 1.32 -0.30
C THR A 172 2.45 0.91 -0.63
N ASN A 173 2.61 -0.29 -1.19
CA ASN A 173 3.92 -0.79 -1.57
C ASN A 173 4.61 0.08 -2.64
N ALA A 174 3.85 0.74 -3.51
CA ALA A 174 4.39 1.61 -4.55
C ALA A 174 5.30 2.72 -3.97
N GLN A 175 4.95 3.26 -2.79
CA GLN A 175 5.73 4.30 -2.12
C GLN A 175 7.16 3.89 -1.76
N SER A 176 7.47 2.57 -1.69
CA SER A 176 8.82 2.12 -1.30
C SER A 176 9.90 2.54 -2.28
N ARG A 177 9.58 2.65 -3.59
CA ARG A 177 10.56 2.94 -4.65
C ARG A 177 11.42 4.16 -4.36
N MET A 178 10.80 5.28 -3.99
CA MET A 178 11.53 6.52 -3.70
C MET A 178 12.55 6.35 -2.57
N PHE A 179 12.17 5.64 -1.52
CA PHE A 179 13.06 5.34 -0.40
C PHE A 179 14.17 4.37 -0.81
N GLU A 180 13.82 3.31 -1.56
CA GLU A 180 14.80 2.32 -2.07
C GLU A 180 15.89 3.02 -2.88
N GLU A 181 15.51 3.85 -3.85
CA GLU A 181 16.48 4.61 -4.68
C GLU A 181 17.35 5.56 -3.84
N LYS A 182 16.78 6.23 -2.83
CA LYS A 182 17.52 7.11 -1.94
C LYS A 182 18.49 6.36 -1.03
N PHE A 183 18.08 5.22 -0.47
CA PHE A 183 18.95 4.36 0.34
C PHE A 183 20.11 3.80 -0.47
N VAL A 184 19.85 3.35 -1.70
CA VAL A 184 20.89 2.89 -2.64
C VAL A 184 21.89 4.02 -2.90
N THR A 185 21.41 5.21 -3.26
CA THR A 185 22.28 6.38 -3.52
C THR A 185 23.10 6.79 -2.30
N ALA A 186 22.50 6.71 -1.10
CA ALA A 186 23.18 7.03 0.16
C ALA A 186 24.10 5.90 0.67
N ASN A 187 24.10 4.74 0.00
CA ASN A 187 24.79 3.51 0.43
C ASN A 187 24.40 3.09 1.86
N ILE A 188 23.11 3.16 2.19
CA ILE A 188 22.54 2.76 3.48
C ILE A 188 21.76 1.45 3.28
N PRO A 189 22.07 0.39 4.04
CA PRO A 189 21.33 -0.87 3.98
C PRO A 189 19.87 -0.70 4.41
N TYR A 190 18.95 -1.29 3.66
CA TYR A 190 17.52 -1.32 3.99
C TYR A 190 16.90 -2.69 3.71
N LYS A 191 15.77 -2.98 4.31
CA LYS A 191 15.01 -4.22 4.10
C LYS A 191 13.52 -3.95 4.02
N ILE A 192 12.88 -4.46 2.98
CA ILE A 192 11.41 -4.42 2.87
C ILE A 192 10.82 -5.64 3.59
N VAL A 193 9.95 -5.36 4.55
CA VAL A 193 9.25 -6.40 5.33
C VAL A 193 7.83 -6.56 4.80
N GLY A 194 7.45 -7.82 4.50
CA GLY A 194 6.13 -8.14 3.95
C GLY A 194 5.96 -7.83 2.47
N GLY A 195 7.04 -7.57 1.76
CA GLY A 195 7.06 -7.28 0.33
C GLY A 195 8.38 -7.70 -0.32
N VAL A 196 8.54 -7.31 -1.56
CA VAL A 196 9.79 -7.43 -2.33
C VAL A 196 10.17 -6.07 -2.90
N ASN A 197 11.46 -5.87 -3.13
CA ASN A 197 12.01 -4.66 -3.71
C ASN A 197 11.29 -4.28 -5.00
N PHE A 198 11.14 -2.99 -5.28
CA PHE A 198 10.32 -2.47 -6.37
C PHE A 198 10.69 -3.11 -7.71
N TYR A 199 11.96 -3.08 -8.09
CA TYR A 199 12.43 -3.65 -9.35
C TYR A 199 12.45 -5.19 -9.39
N ALA A 200 12.24 -5.84 -8.24
CA ALA A 200 12.10 -7.30 -8.15
C ALA A 200 10.65 -7.78 -8.34
N ARG A 201 9.65 -6.88 -8.31
CA ARG A 201 8.23 -7.20 -8.48
C ARG A 201 7.96 -7.75 -9.87
N ARG A 202 7.01 -8.70 -9.94
CA ARG A 202 6.72 -9.43 -11.17
C ARG A 202 6.32 -8.51 -12.32
N GLU A 203 5.33 -7.63 -12.08
CA GLU A 203 4.79 -6.67 -13.05
C GLU A 203 5.87 -5.70 -13.56
N ILE A 204 6.75 -5.25 -12.67
CA ILE A 204 7.86 -4.34 -13.02
C ILE A 204 8.89 -5.08 -13.88
N LYS A 205 9.28 -6.31 -13.50
CA LYS A 205 10.17 -7.13 -14.31
C LYS A 205 9.60 -7.46 -15.68
N ASP A 206 8.28 -7.67 -15.78
CA ASP A 206 7.61 -7.95 -17.04
C ASP A 206 7.69 -6.73 -17.96
N LEU A 207 7.34 -5.53 -17.48
CA LEU A 207 7.39 -4.29 -18.26
C LEU A 207 8.82 -3.88 -18.63
N LEU A 208 9.77 -3.98 -17.71
CA LEU A 208 11.18 -3.75 -18.02
C LEU A 208 11.71 -4.75 -19.04
N ALA A 209 11.22 -5.99 -19.05
CA ALA A 209 11.59 -6.98 -20.08
C ALA A 209 11.05 -6.62 -21.47
N TYR A 210 9.85 -5.97 -21.55
CA TYR A 210 9.39 -5.36 -22.80
C TYR A 210 10.34 -4.28 -23.27
N LEU A 211 10.67 -3.31 -22.42
CA LEU A 211 11.61 -2.23 -22.76
C LEU A 211 12.96 -2.76 -23.21
N LYS A 212 13.55 -3.73 -22.48
CA LYS A 212 14.82 -4.38 -22.88
C LYS A 212 14.73 -5.07 -24.25
N THR A 213 13.58 -5.69 -24.54
CA THR A 213 13.39 -6.36 -25.84
C THR A 213 13.23 -5.34 -26.97
N VAL A 214 12.57 -4.22 -26.71
CA VAL A 214 12.42 -3.11 -27.67
C VAL A 214 13.78 -2.44 -27.92
N ASP A 215 14.59 -2.21 -26.87
CA ASP A 215 15.90 -1.56 -26.98
C ASP A 215 16.82 -2.31 -27.97
N ASN A 216 17.05 -3.60 -27.74
CA ASN A 216 17.99 -4.32 -28.60
C ASN A 216 17.67 -5.81 -28.87
N GLY A 217 16.72 -6.41 -28.16
CA GLY A 217 16.33 -7.82 -28.31
C GLY A 217 17.38 -8.87 -28.01
N LYS A 218 18.56 -8.47 -27.45
CA LYS A 218 19.69 -9.39 -27.19
C LYS A 218 19.61 -10.09 -25.84
N ASP A 219 18.74 -9.62 -24.94
CA ASP A 219 18.50 -10.28 -23.66
C ASP A 219 17.49 -11.41 -23.87
N ASP A 220 17.98 -12.60 -24.14
CA ASP A 220 17.16 -13.81 -24.34
C ASP A 220 16.24 -14.08 -23.13
N LEU A 221 16.65 -13.74 -21.91
CA LEU A 221 15.83 -13.92 -20.71
C LEU A 221 14.66 -12.95 -20.70
N ALA A 222 14.87 -11.70 -21.09
CA ALA A 222 13.81 -10.70 -21.22
C ALA A 222 12.79 -11.12 -22.28
N VAL A 223 13.23 -11.50 -23.47
CA VAL A 223 12.34 -11.95 -24.56
C VAL A 223 11.50 -13.16 -24.14
N ARG A 224 12.13 -14.17 -23.53
CA ARG A 224 11.44 -15.37 -23.06
C ARG A 224 10.47 -15.10 -21.93
N ARG A 225 10.74 -14.09 -21.12
CA ARG A 225 9.86 -13.68 -20.05
C ARG A 225 8.53 -13.15 -20.58
N ILE A 226 8.56 -12.30 -21.61
CA ILE A 226 7.37 -11.59 -22.10
C ILE A 226 6.64 -12.30 -23.24
N ILE A 227 7.22 -13.31 -23.89
CA ILE A 227 6.67 -13.94 -25.08
C ILE A 227 5.23 -14.45 -24.90
N ASN A 228 4.87 -14.85 -23.68
CA ASN A 228 3.53 -15.31 -23.31
C ASN A 228 2.96 -14.57 -22.08
N VAL A 229 3.38 -13.34 -21.87
CA VAL A 229 2.88 -12.44 -20.81
C VAL A 229 2.51 -11.10 -21.44
N PRO A 230 1.23 -10.72 -21.45
CA PRO A 230 0.03 -11.50 -21.11
C PRO A 230 -0.14 -12.79 -21.95
N LYS A 231 -1.03 -13.67 -21.53
CA LYS A 231 -1.22 -15.00 -22.16
C LYS A 231 -1.59 -14.90 -23.64
N ARG A 232 -0.70 -15.33 -24.54
CA ARG A 232 -0.90 -15.38 -25.99
C ARG A 232 -1.13 -16.79 -26.52
N GLY A 233 -1.11 -17.79 -25.62
CA GLY A 233 -1.23 -19.20 -25.98
C GLY A 233 0.02 -19.73 -26.69
N ILE A 234 1.19 -19.13 -26.47
CA ILE A 234 2.49 -19.62 -26.89
C ILE A 234 2.97 -20.59 -25.81
N GLY A 235 3.04 -21.87 -26.15
CA GLY A 235 3.41 -22.92 -25.19
C GLY A 235 4.91 -23.21 -25.16
N LEU A 236 5.35 -23.89 -24.09
CA LEU A 236 6.75 -24.28 -23.89
C LEU A 236 7.33 -25.08 -25.08
N THR A 237 6.52 -25.88 -25.76
CA THR A 237 6.98 -26.65 -26.93
C THR A 237 7.47 -25.74 -28.05
N SER A 238 6.74 -24.65 -28.33
CA SER A 238 7.12 -23.68 -29.37
C SER A 238 8.36 -22.91 -28.96
N THR A 239 8.41 -22.40 -27.71
CA THR A 239 9.57 -21.67 -27.21
C THR A 239 10.84 -22.54 -27.15
N ASN A 240 10.72 -23.83 -26.79
CA ASN A 240 11.86 -24.75 -26.80
C ASN A 240 12.39 -24.99 -28.20
N ARG A 241 11.53 -25.11 -29.22
CA ARG A 241 11.95 -25.26 -30.62
C ARG A 241 12.71 -24.03 -31.14
N VAL A 242 12.22 -22.84 -30.78
CA VAL A 242 12.96 -21.59 -31.08
C VAL A 242 14.34 -21.60 -30.40
N GLN A 243 14.41 -22.00 -29.13
CA GLN A 243 15.67 -22.09 -28.41
C GLN A 243 16.65 -23.12 -29.02
N GLU A 244 16.16 -24.28 -29.41
CA GLU A 244 16.97 -25.30 -30.07
C GLU A 244 17.52 -24.81 -31.42
N TYR A 245 16.69 -24.09 -32.17
CA TYR A 245 17.09 -23.49 -33.45
C TYR A 245 18.14 -22.39 -33.22
N ALA A 246 17.88 -21.47 -32.28
CA ALA A 246 18.82 -20.40 -31.91
C ALA A 246 20.19 -20.97 -31.49
N SER A 247 20.20 -21.97 -30.62
CA SER A 247 21.43 -22.61 -30.15
C SER A 247 22.18 -23.35 -31.26
N ARG A 248 21.46 -24.01 -32.20
CA ARG A 248 22.07 -24.73 -33.34
C ARG A 248 22.74 -23.80 -34.35
N HIS A 249 22.18 -22.59 -34.49
CA HIS A 249 22.64 -21.61 -35.48
C HIS A 249 23.52 -20.52 -34.83
N GLU A 250 23.77 -20.61 -33.53
CA GLU A 250 24.56 -19.62 -32.76
C GLU A 250 24.05 -18.18 -32.89
N ILE A 251 22.69 -18.01 -32.87
CA ILE A 251 22.02 -16.72 -32.94
C ILE A 251 21.20 -16.47 -31.70
N GLY A 252 20.82 -15.21 -31.44
CA GLY A 252 19.97 -14.82 -30.34
C GLY A 252 18.57 -15.42 -30.44
N PHE A 253 17.89 -15.57 -29.31
CA PHE A 253 16.52 -16.10 -29.27
C PHE A 253 15.54 -15.22 -30.07
N TYR A 254 15.68 -13.89 -29.99
CA TYR A 254 14.86 -12.97 -30.76
C TYR A 254 15.15 -13.03 -32.25
N ASP A 255 16.42 -13.17 -32.66
CA ASP A 255 16.79 -13.33 -34.05
C ASP A 255 16.18 -14.62 -34.65
N ALA A 256 16.15 -15.69 -33.85
CA ALA A 256 15.49 -16.94 -34.26
C ALA A 256 13.95 -16.75 -34.36
N LEU A 257 13.32 -15.95 -33.51
CA LEU A 257 11.90 -15.60 -33.61
C LEU A 257 11.59 -14.83 -34.90
N CYS A 258 12.44 -13.89 -35.30
CA CYS A 258 12.29 -13.15 -36.56
C CYS A 258 12.34 -14.06 -37.80
N GLY A 259 13.00 -15.21 -37.68
CA GLY A 259 13.07 -16.24 -38.73
C GLY A 259 12.19 -17.46 -38.46
N VAL A 260 11.05 -17.30 -37.80
CA VAL A 260 10.19 -18.41 -37.34
C VAL A 260 9.81 -19.41 -38.46
N ASP A 261 9.64 -18.93 -39.69
CA ASP A 261 9.33 -19.76 -40.86
C ASP A 261 10.44 -20.76 -41.21
N LEU A 262 11.67 -20.49 -40.77
CA LEU A 262 12.83 -21.34 -40.99
C LEU A 262 12.97 -22.45 -39.94
N ILE A 263 12.16 -22.39 -38.87
CA ILE A 263 12.25 -23.34 -37.76
C ILE A 263 11.46 -24.61 -38.07
N PRO A 264 12.12 -25.77 -38.16
CA PRO A 264 11.45 -27.04 -38.46
C PRO A 264 10.39 -27.38 -37.42
N ASP A 265 9.27 -27.94 -37.87
CA ASP A 265 8.18 -28.48 -37.05
C ASP A 265 7.52 -27.48 -36.08
N ILE A 266 7.69 -26.16 -36.25
CA ILE A 266 7.10 -25.13 -35.39
C ILE A 266 5.55 -25.21 -35.38
N GLY A 267 4.95 -25.69 -36.49
CA GLY A 267 3.54 -26.02 -36.60
C GLY A 267 2.60 -24.84 -36.35
N ARG A 268 1.49 -25.08 -35.63
CA ARG A 268 0.47 -24.06 -35.38
C ARG A 268 0.95 -22.92 -34.44
N GLY A 269 2.13 -23.08 -33.85
CA GLY A 269 2.74 -22.04 -33.02
C GLY A 269 3.33 -20.89 -33.82
N ALA A 270 3.67 -21.08 -35.11
CA ALA A 270 4.31 -20.07 -35.95
C ALA A 270 3.53 -18.74 -35.96
N SER A 271 2.26 -18.76 -36.32
CA SER A 271 1.44 -17.55 -36.41
C SER A 271 1.38 -16.73 -35.13
N LYS A 272 1.40 -17.38 -33.94
CA LYS A 272 1.42 -16.68 -32.68
C LYS A 272 2.79 -16.04 -32.39
N LEU A 273 3.85 -16.72 -32.79
CA LEU A 273 5.22 -16.18 -32.66
C LEU A 273 5.42 -15.02 -33.64
N GLU A 274 4.93 -15.11 -34.88
CA GLU A 274 4.92 -14.00 -35.86
C GLU A 274 4.16 -12.79 -35.33
N SER A 275 2.97 -12.99 -34.74
CA SER A 275 2.20 -11.90 -34.11
C SER A 275 2.96 -11.24 -32.98
N PHE A 276 3.69 -12.02 -32.17
CA PHE A 276 4.54 -11.45 -31.11
C PHE A 276 5.70 -10.64 -31.68
N VAL A 277 6.38 -11.16 -32.73
CA VAL A 277 7.47 -10.42 -33.39
C VAL A 277 6.93 -9.13 -34.01
N ALA A 278 5.79 -9.19 -34.70
CA ALA A 278 5.17 -8.01 -35.30
C ALA A 278 4.86 -6.91 -34.23
N LEU A 279 4.38 -7.32 -33.07
CA LEU A 279 4.11 -6.41 -31.95
C LEU A 279 5.41 -5.74 -31.44
N ILE A 280 6.47 -6.52 -31.25
CA ILE A 280 7.76 -5.95 -30.79
C ILE A 280 8.38 -5.03 -31.86
N GLU A 281 8.30 -5.38 -33.15
CA GLU A 281 8.83 -4.52 -34.23
C GLU A 281 8.00 -3.24 -34.40
N HIS A 282 6.70 -3.27 -34.05
CA HIS A 282 5.87 -2.06 -33.93
C HIS A 282 6.42 -1.14 -32.85
N PHE A 283 6.57 -1.62 -31.62
CA PHE A 283 7.13 -0.84 -30.52
C PHE A 283 8.55 -0.32 -30.80
N LYS A 284 9.40 -1.09 -31.49
CA LYS A 284 10.73 -0.63 -31.94
C LYS A 284 10.66 0.53 -32.94
N THR A 285 9.58 0.57 -33.72
CA THR A 285 9.36 1.65 -34.68
C THR A 285 8.92 2.90 -33.95
N ASP A 286 7.96 2.77 -33.05
CA ASP A 286 7.38 3.89 -32.31
C ASP A 286 8.33 4.46 -31.25
N ALA A 287 9.22 3.62 -30.70
CA ALA A 287 10.31 4.05 -29.82
C ALA A 287 11.28 5.10 -30.45
N LYS A 288 11.20 5.32 -31.76
CA LYS A 288 12.02 6.36 -32.44
C LYS A 288 11.39 7.74 -32.39
N ASP A 289 10.07 7.78 -32.26
CA ASP A 289 9.29 9.01 -32.40
C ASP A 289 8.53 9.37 -31.11
N LEU A 290 8.25 8.40 -30.25
CA LEU A 290 7.56 8.59 -28.97
C LEU A 290 8.52 8.93 -27.83
N SER A 291 8.01 9.60 -26.80
CA SER A 291 8.67 9.69 -25.49
C SER A 291 8.73 8.31 -24.82
N LEU A 292 9.58 8.13 -23.82
CA LEU A 292 9.67 6.83 -23.10
C LEU A 292 8.39 6.54 -22.31
N SER A 293 7.76 7.57 -21.77
CA SER A 293 6.48 7.49 -21.05
C SER A 293 5.36 7.09 -21.99
N ASP A 294 5.25 7.70 -23.19
CA ASP A 294 4.26 7.34 -24.19
C ASP A 294 4.48 5.90 -24.71
N LEU A 295 5.73 5.52 -24.97
CA LEU A 295 6.09 4.16 -25.36
C LEU A 295 5.67 3.12 -24.31
N MET A 296 5.92 3.39 -23.04
CA MET A 296 5.51 2.48 -21.96
C MET A 296 3.99 2.37 -21.88
N GLN A 297 3.29 3.50 -22.00
CA GLN A 297 1.83 3.53 -22.01
C GLN A 297 1.27 2.70 -23.17
N GLU A 298 1.83 2.85 -24.38
CA GLU A 298 1.45 2.07 -25.55
C GLU A 298 1.70 0.57 -25.34
N ILE A 299 2.85 0.19 -24.77
CA ILE A 299 3.15 -1.20 -24.42
C ILE A 299 2.08 -1.77 -23.48
N ILE A 300 1.69 -1.03 -22.44
CA ILE A 300 0.67 -1.45 -21.46
C ILE A 300 -0.68 -1.66 -22.16
N GLU A 301 -1.11 -0.69 -22.97
CA GLU A 301 -2.40 -0.69 -23.64
C GLU A 301 -2.49 -1.77 -24.74
N GLU A 302 -1.55 -1.82 -25.68
CA GLU A 302 -1.59 -2.76 -26.78
C GLU A 302 -1.37 -4.21 -26.37
N THR A 303 -0.61 -4.44 -25.31
CA THR A 303 -0.48 -5.80 -24.77
C THR A 303 -1.70 -6.23 -23.96
N GLY A 304 -2.52 -5.29 -23.48
CA GLY A 304 -3.62 -5.54 -22.55
C GLY A 304 -3.11 -6.03 -21.18
N TYR A 305 -1.96 -5.51 -20.73
CA TYR A 305 -1.30 -6.01 -19.51
C TYR A 305 -2.15 -5.78 -18.27
N VAL A 306 -2.69 -4.57 -18.11
CA VAL A 306 -3.54 -4.19 -16.97
C VAL A 306 -4.86 -4.97 -16.99
N GLU A 307 -5.50 -5.13 -18.15
CA GLU A 307 -6.71 -5.94 -18.30
C GLU A 307 -6.47 -7.40 -17.91
N SER A 308 -5.31 -7.95 -18.28
CA SER A 308 -4.93 -9.31 -17.90
C SER A 308 -4.72 -9.44 -16.38
N LEU A 309 -4.13 -8.43 -15.72
CA LEU A 309 -3.99 -8.43 -14.27
C LEU A 309 -5.36 -8.42 -13.58
N ARG A 310 -6.28 -7.54 -14.01
CA ARG A 310 -7.64 -7.47 -13.45
C ARG A 310 -8.43 -8.76 -13.65
N ALA A 311 -8.24 -9.44 -14.76
CA ALA A 311 -8.91 -10.70 -15.06
C ALA A 311 -8.38 -11.89 -14.26
N ASP A 312 -7.06 -11.93 -14.00
CA ASP A 312 -6.40 -13.06 -13.33
C ASP A 312 -6.36 -12.95 -11.80
N GLU A 313 -6.34 -11.75 -11.21
CA GLU A 313 -5.98 -11.52 -9.79
C GLU A 313 -7.03 -10.74 -8.97
N GLY A 314 -8.11 -10.26 -9.57
CA GLY A 314 -9.21 -9.61 -8.84
C GLY A 314 -8.72 -8.40 -8.01
N GLU A 315 -8.96 -8.41 -6.69
CA GLU A 315 -8.63 -7.31 -5.78
C GLU A 315 -7.10 -7.08 -5.61
N GLU A 316 -6.27 -8.10 -5.83
CA GLU A 316 -4.81 -7.96 -5.77
C GLU A 316 -4.24 -7.20 -6.99
N ALA A 317 -5.02 -7.08 -8.06
CA ALA A 317 -4.62 -6.36 -9.27
C ALA A 317 -4.36 -4.87 -9.01
N ASP A 318 -5.15 -4.23 -8.15
CA ASP A 318 -5.04 -2.79 -7.89
C ASP A 318 -3.67 -2.41 -7.30
N ALA A 319 -3.14 -3.20 -6.37
CA ALA A 319 -1.80 -2.98 -5.82
C ALA A 319 -0.68 -3.12 -6.86
N ARG A 320 -0.86 -4.00 -7.87
CA ARG A 320 0.09 -4.14 -8.97
C ARG A 320 -0.05 -3.02 -9.99
N ILE A 321 -1.26 -2.53 -10.21
CA ILE A 321 -1.50 -1.36 -11.07
C ILE A 321 -0.85 -0.12 -10.45
N GLU A 322 -0.95 0.09 -9.13
CA GLU A 322 -0.21 1.15 -8.43
C GLU A 322 1.31 1.04 -8.66
N ASN A 323 1.88 -0.17 -8.69
CA ASN A 323 3.28 -0.36 -9.00
C ASN A 323 3.62 0.01 -10.46
N ILE A 324 2.72 -0.26 -11.40
CA ILE A 324 2.87 0.13 -12.81
C ILE A 324 2.81 1.66 -12.95
N ASP A 325 1.85 2.30 -12.27
CA ASP A 325 1.73 3.78 -12.22
C ASP A 325 3.00 4.42 -11.66
N GLU A 326 3.62 3.79 -10.66
CA GLU A 326 4.88 4.24 -10.08
C GLU A 326 6.08 4.06 -11.03
N LEU A 327 6.08 3.00 -11.87
CA LEU A 327 7.07 2.85 -12.94
C LEU A 327 6.92 3.94 -14.01
N LEU A 328 5.70 4.26 -14.43
CA LEU A 328 5.43 5.38 -15.34
C LEU A 328 5.91 6.70 -14.75
N SER A 329 5.64 6.94 -13.46
CA SER A 329 6.15 8.13 -12.75
C SER A 329 7.68 8.21 -12.74
N LYS A 330 8.37 7.06 -12.59
CA LYS A 330 9.84 7.00 -12.69
C LYS A 330 10.35 7.35 -14.08
N ILE A 331 9.69 6.84 -15.13
CA ILE A 331 10.06 7.14 -16.52
C ILE A 331 9.91 8.64 -16.79
N THR A 332 8.77 9.23 -16.41
CA THR A 332 8.53 10.68 -16.57
C THR A 332 9.56 11.52 -15.81
N ALA A 333 9.88 11.15 -14.56
CA ALA A 333 10.91 11.85 -13.79
C ALA A 333 12.31 11.75 -14.42
N TYR A 334 12.64 10.63 -15.06
CA TYR A 334 13.88 10.48 -15.83
C TYR A 334 13.89 11.41 -17.05
N GLU A 335 12.78 11.48 -17.80
CA GLU A 335 12.64 12.38 -18.95
C GLU A 335 12.78 13.85 -18.53
N GLU A 336 12.12 14.28 -17.46
CA GLU A 336 12.23 15.64 -16.90
C GLU A 336 13.68 15.96 -16.49
N THR A 337 14.38 15.02 -15.83
CA THR A 337 15.77 15.19 -15.43
C THR A 337 16.70 15.35 -16.64
N CYS A 338 16.51 14.56 -17.69
CA CYS A 338 17.25 14.67 -18.94
C CYS A 338 16.99 16.04 -19.64
N GLU A 339 15.73 16.50 -19.65
CA GLU A 339 15.38 17.80 -20.21
C GLU A 339 16.05 18.97 -19.45
N GLU A 340 16.05 18.93 -18.12
CA GLU A 340 16.74 19.93 -17.29
C GLU A 340 18.24 19.98 -17.54
N GLN A 341 18.86 18.81 -17.81
CA GLN A 341 20.29 18.67 -18.11
C GLN A 341 20.62 18.95 -19.59
N ASN A 342 19.60 19.20 -20.42
CA ASN A 342 19.72 19.30 -21.89
C ASN A 342 20.37 18.05 -22.52
N GLU A 343 20.09 16.88 -21.97
CA GLU A 343 20.50 15.57 -22.49
C GLU A 343 19.29 14.83 -23.09
N PRO A 344 19.49 13.99 -24.13
CA PRO A 344 18.40 13.22 -24.69
C PRO A 344 17.99 12.07 -23.72
N ALA A 345 16.71 12.00 -23.38
CA ALA A 345 16.17 10.84 -22.68
C ALA A 345 16.18 9.63 -23.63
N THR A 346 17.01 8.63 -23.35
CA THR A 346 17.13 7.43 -24.18
C THR A 346 16.67 6.19 -23.44
N LEU A 347 16.09 5.23 -24.17
CA LEU A 347 15.65 3.96 -23.59
C LEU A 347 16.81 3.18 -22.95
N SER A 348 17.96 3.12 -23.63
CA SER A 348 19.17 2.46 -23.08
C SER A 348 19.65 3.16 -21.79
N GLY A 349 19.66 4.51 -21.74
CA GLY A 349 20.05 5.26 -20.54
C GLY A 349 19.12 5.02 -19.35
N PHE A 350 17.81 4.98 -19.58
CA PHE A 350 16.85 4.61 -18.56
C PHE A 350 17.08 3.19 -18.02
N LEU A 351 17.31 2.22 -18.91
CA LEU A 351 17.57 0.83 -18.53
C LEU A 351 18.89 0.67 -17.75
N GLU A 352 19.91 1.45 -18.08
CA GLU A 352 21.17 1.50 -17.32
C GLU A 352 20.96 2.07 -15.92
N GLU A 353 20.20 3.16 -15.78
CA GLU A 353 19.89 3.74 -14.46
C GLU A 353 19.12 2.75 -13.57
N VAL A 354 18.11 2.08 -14.14
CA VAL A 354 17.35 1.03 -13.42
C VAL A 354 18.24 -0.14 -13.01
N ALA A 355 19.17 -0.58 -13.88
CA ALA A 355 20.07 -1.68 -13.58
C ALA A 355 21.00 -1.36 -12.41
N LEU A 356 21.51 -0.13 -12.33
CA LEU A 356 22.38 0.31 -11.21
C LEU A 356 21.67 0.21 -9.86
N VAL A 357 20.37 0.52 -9.80
CA VAL A 357 19.58 0.42 -8.56
C VAL A 357 19.29 -1.04 -8.22
N ALA A 358 18.91 -1.84 -9.21
CA ALA A 358 18.50 -3.23 -9.00
C ALA A 358 19.63 -4.16 -8.56
N ASP A 359 20.88 -3.90 -8.97
CA ASP A 359 22.04 -4.76 -8.66
C ASP A 359 22.59 -4.57 -7.24
N ILE A 360 22.30 -3.44 -6.57
CA ILE A 360 22.80 -3.12 -5.23
C ILE A 360 21.96 -3.80 -4.12
N ASP A 361 20.82 -4.37 -4.47
CA ASP A 361 19.88 -5.01 -3.53
C ASP A 361 20.36 -6.33 -2.87
N SER A 362 21.59 -6.79 -3.13
CA SER A 362 22.17 -7.98 -2.50
C SER A 362 22.81 -7.65 -1.14
N LEU A 363 21.95 -7.50 -0.10
CA LEU A 363 22.44 -7.28 1.26
C LEU A 363 23.04 -8.55 1.87
N ASP A 364 24.16 -8.38 2.58
CA ASP A 364 24.70 -9.37 3.49
C ASP A 364 23.73 -9.53 4.68
N GLU A 365 23.28 -10.75 4.99
CA GLU A 365 22.28 -11.01 6.05
C GLU A 365 22.72 -10.53 7.45
N ASP A 366 24.00 -10.26 7.64
CA ASP A 366 24.59 -9.82 8.90
C ASP A 366 24.70 -8.29 9.05
N GLN A 367 24.25 -7.49 8.07
CA GLN A 367 24.32 -6.03 8.14
C GLN A 367 23.09 -5.43 8.88
N GLU A 368 23.34 -4.38 9.67
CA GLU A 368 22.26 -3.54 10.22
C GLU A 368 21.58 -2.78 9.08
N TYR A 369 20.26 -2.75 9.05
CA TYR A 369 19.46 -2.17 7.99
C TYR A 369 18.28 -1.35 8.52
N VAL A 370 17.85 -0.35 7.75
CA VAL A 370 16.60 0.37 7.99
C VAL A 370 15.43 -0.49 7.51
N VAL A 371 14.34 -0.49 8.28
CA VAL A 371 13.15 -1.27 7.94
C VAL A 371 12.15 -0.42 7.15
N LEU A 372 11.71 -0.94 6.00
CA LEU A 372 10.66 -0.38 5.16
C LEU A 372 9.47 -1.32 5.12
N MET A 373 8.26 -0.81 5.37
CA MET A 373 7.07 -1.65 5.31
C MET A 373 5.78 -0.85 5.16
N THR A 374 4.72 -1.53 4.73
CA THR A 374 3.39 -0.94 4.79
C THR A 374 2.90 -0.85 6.24
N LEU A 375 1.99 0.09 6.49
CA LEU A 375 1.31 0.22 7.79
C LEU A 375 0.65 -1.08 8.24
N HIS A 376 0.08 -1.87 7.31
CA HIS A 376 -0.51 -3.18 7.62
C HIS A 376 0.53 -4.19 8.10
N SER A 377 1.70 -4.22 7.45
CA SER A 377 2.81 -5.12 7.83
C SER A 377 3.45 -4.73 9.18
N ALA A 378 3.27 -3.48 9.60
CA ALA A 378 3.82 -2.97 10.85
C ALA A 378 3.02 -3.42 12.10
N LYS A 379 1.81 -3.99 11.92
CA LYS A 379 1.01 -4.51 13.04
C LYS A 379 1.80 -5.59 13.80
N GLY A 380 1.83 -5.46 15.12
CA GLY A 380 2.58 -6.38 16.00
C GLY A 380 4.06 -6.02 16.19
N LEU A 381 4.62 -5.14 15.36
CA LEU A 381 6.02 -4.70 15.48
C LEU A 381 6.14 -3.39 16.28
N GLU A 382 7.38 -3.01 16.63
CA GLU A 382 7.68 -1.76 17.34
C GLU A 382 9.10 -1.31 17.02
N PHE A 383 9.32 0.02 16.97
CA PHE A 383 10.60 0.61 16.62
C PHE A 383 10.85 1.88 17.44
N PRO A 384 12.10 2.13 17.88
CA PRO A 384 12.47 3.37 18.59
C PRO A 384 12.11 4.64 17.81
N TYR A 385 12.37 4.66 16.49
CA TYR A 385 12.18 5.79 15.60
C TYR A 385 11.33 5.40 14.41
N VAL A 386 10.16 6.03 14.26
CA VAL A 386 9.21 5.73 13.20
C VAL A 386 8.97 6.97 12.35
N TYR A 387 9.06 6.79 11.04
CA TYR A 387 8.68 7.76 10.03
C TYR A 387 7.39 7.27 9.34
N LEU A 388 6.31 8.03 9.47
CA LEU A 388 5.05 7.83 8.75
C LEU A 388 5.04 8.75 7.54
N SER A 389 5.29 8.20 6.37
CA SER A 389 5.41 8.97 5.12
C SER A 389 4.11 9.00 4.33
N GLY A 390 3.94 10.05 3.52
CA GLY A 390 2.79 10.20 2.65
C GLY A 390 1.50 10.51 3.39
N MET A 391 1.57 11.32 4.46
CA MET A 391 0.41 11.73 5.24
C MET A 391 -0.40 12.79 4.49
N GLU A 392 -1.12 12.36 3.44
CA GLU A 392 -1.83 13.21 2.48
C GLU A 392 -3.21 12.64 2.17
N ASP A 393 -4.24 13.51 2.13
CA ASP A 393 -5.58 13.14 1.66
C ASP A 393 -5.51 12.65 0.20
N GLY A 394 -6.03 11.46 -0.05
CA GLY A 394 -5.96 10.79 -1.35
C GLY A 394 -4.92 9.67 -1.41
N LEU A 395 -3.90 9.72 -0.56
CA LEU A 395 -2.92 8.66 -0.36
C LEU A 395 -3.13 7.96 1.00
N PHE A 396 -3.12 8.73 2.07
CA PHE A 396 -3.43 8.24 3.42
C PHE A 396 -4.19 9.30 4.24
N PRO A 397 -5.53 9.18 4.34
CA PRO A 397 -6.39 8.10 3.83
C PRO A 397 -6.49 8.06 2.31
N SER A 398 -6.79 6.87 1.78
CA SER A 398 -6.93 6.65 0.34
C SER A 398 -8.11 7.42 -0.26
N SER A 399 -8.02 7.81 -1.54
CA SER A 399 -9.15 8.42 -2.25
C SER A 399 -10.41 7.55 -2.22
N MET A 400 -10.26 6.23 -2.35
CA MET A 400 -11.39 5.29 -2.29
C MET A 400 -12.11 5.37 -0.94
N SER A 401 -11.37 5.41 0.16
CA SER A 401 -11.98 5.50 1.50
C SER A 401 -12.60 6.88 1.76
N ILE A 402 -12.03 7.96 1.20
CA ILE A 402 -12.57 9.33 1.35
C ILE A 402 -13.90 9.50 0.64
N PHE A 403 -14.05 8.92 -0.55
CA PHE A 403 -15.25 9.06 -1.38
C PHE A 403 -16.22 7.89 -1.26
N SER A 404 -15.94 6.94 -0.39
CA SER A 404 -16.83 5.81 -0.11
C SER A 404 -18.13 6.29 0.57
N ASP A 405 -19.27 5.72 0.14
CA ASP A 405 -20.53 5.88 0.84
C ASP A 405 -20.56 5.12 2.18
N ASP A 406 -19.63 4.17 2.36
CA ASP A 406 -19.44 3.43 3.59
C ASP A 406 -18.57 4.23 4.56
N LYS A 407 -19.16 4.62 5.69
CA LYS A 407 -18.46 5.36 6.75
C LYS A 407 -17.39 4.53 7.44
N ASP A 408 -17.51 3.22 7.41
CA ASP A 408 -16.55 2.32 8.06
C ASP A 408 -15.21 2.32 7.31
N ALA A 409 -15.19 2.65 6.02
CA ALA A 409 -13.98 2.75 5.21
C ALA A 409 -12.98 3.80 5.74
N ILE A 410 -13.46 5.00 6.10
CA ILE A 410 -12.57 6.04 6.67
C ILE A 410 -12.20 5.72 8.13
N GLU A 411 -13.06 5.01 8.86
CA GLU A 411 -12.77 4.56 10.21
C GLU A 411 -11.70 3.48 10.23
N GLU A 412 -11.64 2.61 9.22
CA GLU A 412 -10.58 1.62 9.06
C GLU A 412 -9.24 2.27 8.74
N GLU A 413 -9.20 3.25 7.84
CA GLU A 413 -7.99 4.04 7.58
C GLU A 413 -7.51 4.77 8.85
N ARG A 414 -8.43 5.25 9.69
CA ARG A 414 -8.08 5.88 10.98
C ARG A 414 -7.53 4.85 11.98
N ARG A 415 -8.05 3.62 12.00
CA ARG A 415 -7.45 2.53 12.79
C ARG A 415 -6.04 2.20 12.28
N LEU A 416 -5.83 2.23 10.98
CA LEU A 416 -4.52 2.03 10.38
C LEU A 416 -3.54 3.17 10.78
N CYS A 417 -4.00 4.42 10.81
CA CYS A 417 -3.23 5.54 11.33
C CYS A 417 -2.87 5.35 12.81
N TYR A 418 -3.84 4.96 13.63
CA TYR A 418 -3.60 4.63 15.04
C TYR A 418 -2.56 3.51 15.20
N VAL A 419 -2.64 2.45 14.38
CA VAL A 419 -1.63 1.39 14.37
C VAL A 419 -0.26 1.97 14.06
N GLY A 420 -0.12 2.77 12.99
CA GLY A 420 1.15 3.39 12.61
C GLY A 420 1.76 4.25 13.72
N ILE A 421 0.97 5.16 14.31
CA ILE A 421 1.41 6.02 15.42
C ILE A 421 1.91 5.18 16.60
N THR A 422 1.19 4.12 16.96
CA THR A 422 1.54 3.26 18.11
C THR A 422 2.68 2.29 17.86
N ARG A 423 3.32 2.31 16.69
CA ARG A 423 4.56 1.55 16.44
C ARG A 423 5.78 2.24 16.99
N ALA A 424 5.73 3.56 17.18
CA ALA A 424 6.83 4.34 17.71
C ALA A 424 7.00 4.15 19.24
N GLU A 425 8.24 3.92 19.67
CA GLU A 425 8.58 3.86 21.09
C GLU A 425 9.01 5.23 21.63
N LYS A 426 9.94 5.91 20.95
CA LYS A 426 10.62 7.13 21.41
C LYS A 426 10.20 8.35 20.58
N GLU A 427 10.35 8.29 19.28
CA GLU A 427 10.12 9.41 18.37
C GLU A 427 9.25 9.00 17.18
N LEU A 428 8.35 9.90 16.81
CA LEU A 428 7.47 9.77 15.65
C LEU A 428 7.62 11.01 14.78
N THR A 429 7.94 10.78 13.51
CA THR A 429 7.96 11.81 12.47
C THR A 429 6.87 11.53 11.45
N LEU A 430 5.99 12.51 11.23
CA LEU A 430 4.96 12.50 10.20
C LEU A 430 5.43 13.36 9.04
N THR A 431 5.37 12.82 7.81
CA THR A 431 5.80 13.57 6.64
C THR A 431 4.73 13.59 5.56
N ALA A 432 4.68 14.69 4.80
CA ALA A 432 3.77 14.90 3.70
C ALA A 432 4.45 15.69 2.57
N ALA A 433 4.09 15.42 1.33
CA ALA A 433 4.50 16.21 0.17
C ALA A 433 3.33 17.04 -0.36
N ARG A 434 3.61 18.28 -0.84
CA ARG A 434 2.60 19.14 -1.47
C ARG A 434 2.21 18.65 -2.85
N GLN A 435 3.15 17.97 -3.52
CA GLN A 435 2.93 17.38 -4.83
C GLN A 435 3.57 16.01 -4.94
N ARG A 436 2.88 15.10 -5.61
CA ARG A 436 3.38 13.77 -5.97
C ARG A 436 3.15 13.51 -7.43
N MET A 437 4.10 12.83 -8.05
CA MET A 437 3.89 12.26 -9.36
C MET A 437 3.10 10.95 -9.19
N VAL A 438 1.97 10.83 -9.87
CA VAL A 438 1.10 9.66 -9.87
C VAL A 438 0.72 9.38 -11.30
N ASN A 439 1.07 8.21 -11.83
CA ASN A 439 0.84 7.83 -13.23
C ASN A 439 1.41 8.86 -14.23
N GLY A 440 2.64 9.32 -13.96
CA GLY A 440 3.32 10.33 -14.79
C GLY A 440 2.75 11.75 -14.70
N GLU A 441 1.72 12.01 -13.88
CA GLU A 441 1.12 13.32 -13.69
C GLU A 441 1.44 13.89 -12.31
N THR A 442 1.82 15.17 -12.25
CA THR A 442 2.01 15.85 -10.97
C THR A 442 0.65 16.22 -10.37
N ARG A 443 0.37 15.66 -9.20
CA ARG A 443 -0.85 15.93 -8.42
C ARG A 443 -0.52 16.70 -7.15
N PHE A 444 -1.32 17.73 -6.86
CA PHE A 444 -1.22 18.46 -5.60
C PHE A 444 -2.03 17.75 -4.53
N ALA A 445 -1.40 17.56 -3.37
CA ALA A 445 -1.98 16.88 -2.23
C ALA A 445 -2.21 17.86 -1.06
N LYS A 446 -3.29 17.64 -0.33
CA LYS A 446 -3.54 18.26 0.97
C LYS A 446 -2.99 17.36 2.07
N VAL A 447 -2.44 17.96 3.12
CA VAL A 447 -2.05 17.23 4.33
C VAL A 447 -3.22 16.38 4.83
N SER A 448 -2.92 15.16 5.27
CA SER A 448 -3.90 14.19 5.75
C SER A 448 -4.79 14.78 6.86
N ARG A 449 -6.09 14.54 6.74
CA ARG A 449 -7.07 14.90 7.77
C ARG A 449 -6.75 14.27 9.14
N PHE A 450 -6.03 13.15 9.18
CA PHE A 450 -5.63 12.52 10.45
C PHE A 450 -4.62 13.36 11.22
N ILE A 451 -3.81 14.18 10.54
CA ILE A 451 -2.93 15.15 11.19
C ILE A 451 -3.75 16.27 11.82
N GLU A 452 -4.81 16.75 11.16
CA GLU A 452 -5.72 17.77 11.71
C GLU A 452 -6.45 17.27 12.99
N GLU A 453 -6.54 15.95 13.18
CA GLU A 453 -7.10 15.32 14.38
C GLU A 453 -6.12 15.29 15.58
N ILE A 454 -4.83 15.53 15.36
CA ILE A 454 -3.82 15.58 16.40
C ILE A 454 -3.78 16.99 17.02
N PRO A 455 -3.85 17.11 18.36
CA PRO A 455 -3.76 18.42 19.00
C PRO A 455 -2.44 19.14 18.66
N PRO A 456 -2.48 20.41 18.21
CA PRO A 456 -1.29 21.14 17.78
C PRO A 456 -0.18 21.23 18.83
N GLN A 457 -0.52 21.22 20.13
CA GLN A 457 0.47 21.25 21.22
C GLN A 457 1.36 20.00 21.26
N LEU A 458 0.92 18.87 20.67
CA LEU A 458 1.69 17.64 20.57
C LEU A 458 2.61 17.61 19.35
N LEU A 459 2.41 18.54 18.41
CA LEU A 459 3.19 18.65 17.19
C LEU A 459 4.35 19.62 17.36
N ASP A 460 5.47 19.31 16.72
CA ASP A 460 6.58 20.18 16.40
C ASP A 460 6.57 20.39 14.90
N GLU A 461 6.02 21.55 14.49
CA GLU A 461 5.87 21.90 13.08
C GLU A 461 7.06 22.78 12.66
N GLU A 462 7.85 22.32 11.72
CA GLU A 462 8.89 23.13 11.10
C GLU A 462 8.56 23.24 9.60
N GLU A 463 8.20 24.46 9.16
CA GLU A 463 8.05 24.72 7.74
C GLU A 463 9.43 24.68 7.06
N GLN A 464 9.66 23.73 6.18
CA GLN A 464 10.85 23.75 5.33
C GLN A 464 10.73 24.95 4.38
N PRO A 465 11.81 25.75 4.26
CA PRO A 465 11.77 26.89 3.33
C PRO A 465 11.56 26.38 1.90
N THR A 466 10.44 26.76 1.31
CA THR A 466 10.11 26.44 -0.08
C THR A 466 11.22 26.92 -1.02
N VAL A 467 11.45 26.23 -2.13
CA VAL A 467 12.42 26.64 -3.18
C VAL A 467 12.13 28.09 -3.64
N PHE A 468 10.87 28.50 -3.69
CA PHE A 468 10.44 29.89 -3.92
C PHE A 468 10.89 30.85 -2.79
N GLY A 469 10.97 30.40 -1.55
CA GLY A 469 11.45 31.19 -0.41
C GLY A 469 12.97 31.41 -0.42
N ARG A 470 13.75 30.46 -0.95
CA ARG A 470 15.22 30.61 -1.12
C ARG A 470 15.57 31.70 -2.14
N ALA A 471 14.82 31.83 -3.23
CA ALA A 471 15.02 32.90 -4.23
C ALA A 471 14.67 34.29 -3.66
N ALA A 472 13.71 34.41 -2.76
CA ALA A 472 13.33 35.68 -2.13
C ALA A 472 14.29 36.10 -0.99
N GLY A 473 15.01 35.16 -0.37
CA GLY A 473 15.98 35.43 0.73
C GLY A 473 17.33 35.98 0.27
N MET A 474 17.71 35.81 -0.99
CA MET A 474 18.99 36.32 -1.52
C MET A 474 18.98 37.78 -1.98
N SER A 475 17.84 38.50 -1.91
CA SER A 475 17.71 39.91 -2.37
C SER A 475 17.45 40.94 -1.26
N ARG A 476 17.83 40.68 0.00
CA ARG A 476 17.72 41.69 1.05
C ARG A 476 19.02 41.88 1.82
N GLY A 477 20.00 42.41 1.14
CA GLY A 477 21.17 43.03 1.72
C GLY A 477 21.41 44.38 1.10
N GLY A 478 20.92 45.48 1.71
CA GLY A 478 21.39 46.77 1.34
C GLY A 478 20.41 47.94 1.52
N ARG A 479 20.69 48.73 2.58
CA ARG A 479 20.41 50.14 2.80
C ARG A 479 19.04 50.54 3.34
N GLY A 480 19.07 51.01 4.58
CA GLY A 480 18.04 51.78 5.24
C GLY A 480 17.80 53.14 4.57
N PHE A 481 16.57 53.54 4.63
CA PHE A 481 16.17 54.95 4.63
C PHE A 481 14.95 55.08 5.55
N GLU A 482 15.09 55.89 6.60
CA GLU A 482 14.00 56.40 7.38
C GLU A 482 13.21 57.35 6.47
N ASP A 483 11.89 57.33 6.47
CA ASP A 483 11.10 58.51 6.68
C ASP A 483 9.60 58.21 6.87
N SER A 484 9.02 59.04 7.67
CA SER A 484 7.71 59.20 8.20
C SER A 484 6.59 59.42 7.17
N GLY A 485 5.34 59.01 7.49
CA GLY A 485 4.16 59.59 6.83
C GLY A 485 2.88 58.76 6.90
N THR A 486 2.06 59.13 7.86
CA THR A 486 0.61 58.92 8.07
C THR A 486 -0.27 58.82 6.81
N SER A 487 -1.24 57.91 6.88
CA SER A 487 -2.71 58.03 6.56
C SER A 487 -3.21 56.67 6.03
N GLY A 488 -4.08 56.01 6.64
CA GLY A 488 -5.49 55.99 6.85
C GLY A 488 -6.32 55.80 5.59
N TRP A 489 -6.91 54.60 5.39
CA TRP A 489 -8.18 54.41 4.65
C TRP A 489 -8.77 53.02 4.98
N THR A 490 -9.80 53.02 5.74
CA THR A 490 -11.20 52.57 5.72
C THR A 490 -11.57 51.29 4.96
N THR A 491 -12.14 50.43 5.74
CA THR A 491 -13.11 49.35 5.50
C THR A 491 -14.04 49.52 4.33
N GLY A 492 -14.21 48.44 3.54
CA GLY A 492 -15.29 48.27 2.58
C GLY A 492 -15.99 46.94 2.78
N SER A 493 -17.08 46.97 3.52
CA SER A 493 -18.07 45.90 3.64
C SER A 493 -18.95 45.86 2.41
N PHE A 494 -19.14 44.68 1.82
CA PHE A 494 -20.26 44.45 0.91
C PHE A 494 -21.14 43.33 1.47
N GLY A 495 -22.30 43.75 2.00
CA GLY A 495 -23.41 42.89 2.28
C GLY A 495 -24.28 42.70 1.03
N VAL A 496 -24.79 41.52 0.82
CA VAL A 496 -25.96 41.27 -0.02
C VAL A 496 -26.96 40.44 0.80
N SER A 497 -28.08 41.11 1.06
CA SER A 497 -29.32 40.59 1.60
C SER A 497 -30.12 39.88 0.51
N GLY A 498 -30.81 38.78 0.86
CA GLY A 498 -31.83 38.17 0.02
C GLY A 498 -32.58 37.11 0.81
N ALA A 499 -33.76 37.47 1.29
CA ALA A 499 -34.73 36.63 1.98
C ALA A 499 -35.46 35.71 1.00
N GLY A 500 -35.92 34.55 1.49
CA GLY A 500 -36.81 33.62 0.76
C GLY A 500 -37.24 32.45 1.62
N ASP A 501 -38.39 32.54 2.10
CA ASP A 501 -39.36 31.78 2.90
C ASP A 501 -39.56 30.33 2.51
N GLY A 502 -39.83 29.46 3.53
CA GLY A 502 -40.90 28.43 3.47
C GLY A 502 -40.48 27.01 3.07
N ASP A 503 -40.29 26.06 3.98
CA ASP A 503 -41.32 25.06 4.28
C ASP A 503 -40.85 24.04 5.34
N ARG A 504 -41.63 23.96 6.40
CA ARG A 504 -41.52 22.93 7.43
C ARG A 504 -42.23 21.66 6.94
N VAL A 505 -41.50 20.56 6.78
CA VAL A 505 -42.11 19.24 6.74
C VAL A 505 -41.69 18.48 8.00
N ARG A 506 -42.66 18.24 8.87
CA ARG A 506 -42.60 17.28 9.99
C ARG A 506 -42.68 15.87 9.38
N ILE A 507 -41.71 15.02 9.72
CA ILE A 507 -41.91 13.57 9.58
C ILE A 507 -41.70 12.93 10.96
N GLY A 508 -42.72 12.21 11.39
CA GLY A 508 -42.84 11.56 12.69
C GLY A 508 -41.93 10.35 12.82
N GLY A 509 -41.64 10.03 14.08
CA GLY A 509 -40.89 8.85 14.45
C GLY A 509 -41.62 7.55 14.11
N MET A 510 -40.85 6.57 13.68
CA MET A 510 -41.22 5.15 13.73
C MET A 510 -40.03 4.36 14.27
N SER A 511 -40.22 3.78 15.43
CA SER A 511 -39.42 2.71 15.99
C SER A 511 -39.62 1.46 15.14
N GLY A 512 -38.58 0.98 14.47
CA GLY A 512 -38.59 -0.28 13.76
C GLY A 512 -37.42 -1.15 14.24
N LYS A 513 -37.77 -2.28 14.87
CA LYS A 513 -36.85 -3.36 15.19
C LYS A 513 -36.28 -3.93 13.89
N HIS A 514 -34.97 -3.96 13.72
CA HIS A 514 -34.31 -4.71 12.65
C HIS A 514 -34.24 -6.20 12.98
N PRO A 515 -34.67 -7.09 12.08
CA PRO A 515 -34.47 -8.53 12.21
C PRO A 515 -33.09 -8.92 11.65
N LEU A 516 -32.43 -9.85 12.33
CA LEU A 516 -31.11 -10.49 12.02
C LEU A 516 -31.20 -11.42 10.78
N SER A 517 -31.74 -11.03 9.65
CA SER A 517 -32.07 -11.99 8.59
C SER A 517 -31.50 -11.75 7.20
N GLU A 518 -30.81 -10.67 6.93
CA GLU A 518 -30.32 -10.43 5.55
C GLU A 518 -28.93 -11.04 5.25
N ASN A 519 -28.04 -11.12 6.20
CA ASN A 519 -26.73 -11.74 6.01
C ASN A 519 -26.79 -13.28 5.99
N ASP A 520 -27.64 -13.90 6.84
CA ASP A 520 -27.86 -15.35 6.78
C ASP A 520 -28.47 -15.80 5.46
N ALA A 521 -29.37 -14.99 4.88
CA ALA A 521 -30.00 -15.29 3.60
C ALA A 521 -29.10 -15.08 2.38
N ALA A 522 -28.08 -14.24 2.47
CA ALA A 522 -27.09 -14.05 1.41
C ALA A 522 -26.08 -15.20 1.36
N TRP A 523 -25.69 -15.72 2.52
CA TRP A 523 -24.79 -16.87 2.64
C TRP A 523 -25.48 -18.19 2.23
N GLU A 524 -26.72 -18.43 2.63
CA GLU A 524 -27.48 -19.60 2.18
C GLU A 524 -27.67 -19.62 0.65
N ARG A 525 -27.79 -18.47 0.00
CA ARG A 525 -27.82 -18.36 -1.47
C ARG A 525 -26.45 -18.63 -2.10
N GLY A 526 -25.35 -18.30 -1.43
CA GLY A 526 -23.99 -18.64 -1.84
C GLY A 526 -23.71 -20.13 -1.72
N ALA A 527 -24.06 -20.74 -0.60
CA ALA A 527 -23.89 -22.17 -0.34
C ALA A 527 -24.77 -23.05 -1.27
N ALA A 528 -25.99 -22.59 -1.63
CA ALA A 528 -26.85 -23.28 -2.58
C ALA A 528 -26.31 -23.26 -4.03
N ARG A 529 -25.50 -22.27 -4.41
CA ARG A 529 -24.81 -22.25 -5.71
C ARG A 529 -23.63 -23.22 -5.77
N MET A 530 -22.95 -23.49 -4.64
CA MET A 530 -21.85 -24.47 -4.58
C MET A 530 -22.33 -25.92 -4.54
N SER A 531 -23.56 -26.21 -4.04
CA SER A 531 -24.12 -27.57 -4.03
C SER A 531 -24.62 -28.08 -5.40
N GLY A 532 -24.66 -27.23 -6.41
CA GLY A 532 -25.10 -27.58 -7.77
C GLY A 532 -24.02 -28.20 -8.69
N TRP A 533 -22.79 -28.41 -8.21
CA TRP A 533 -21.66 -28.95 -9.02
C TRP A 533 -21.24 -30.37 -8.60
N GLY A 534 -22.11 -31.14 -8.03
CA GLY A 534 -21.92 -32.53 -7.66
C GLY A 534 -22.76 -33.49 -8.49
N GLY A 535 -22.40 -33.71 -9.74
CA GLY A 535 -23.10 -34.70 -10.57
C GLY A 535 -22.60 -34.76 -12.02
N VAL A 536 -21.39 -35.26 -12.24
CA VAL A 536 -21.07 -36.03 -13.47
C VAL A 536 -20.04 -37.09 -13.09
N ASN A 537 -20.35 -38.33 -13.42
CA ASN A 537 -19.59 -39.58 -13.23
C ASN A 537 -18.12 -39.53 -13.64
#